data_24c92622bc4003ef73af8e35b2d65eb4
#
_entry.id   24c92622bc4003ef73af8e35b2d65eb4
#
_cell.length_a   1.000
_cell.length_b   1.000
_cell.length_c   1.000
_cell.angle_alpha   90.00
_cell.angle_beta   90.00
_cell.angle_gamma   90.00
#
_symmetry.space_group_name_H-M   'P 1'
#
loop_
_entity.id
_entity.type
_entity.pdbx_description
1 polymer ?
#
loop_
_entity_poly.entity_id
_entity_poly.type
_entity_poly.pdbx_seq_one_letter_code
_entity_poly.pdbx_strand_id
1 'polypeptide(L)'
;RASKIAGLREIPAIVADCAPSDSAVLALLENVQRKDLQMFEQANAIVNLLREWEITQEEAAKRLGMSQSYLANKIRLLKLSNEEQMEILEHQLSERHARALLRIDDMTVRQKVLHMVVEKNLNVSQTEELVAAAVQPKTKPKKAKRTFVAKDIRLFINTIDHAVDAMKTAGIQAQTERKETDEYIECTVRIPKLNRVQV
;
A
#
# COMPACT_ATOMS: atom_id res chain seq x y z
N ARG A 1 -34.99 28.65 3.06
CA ARG A 1 -35.68 28.58 1.77
C ARG A 1 -36.59 27.36 1.70
N ALA A 2 -36.14 26.17 2.04
CA ALA A 2 -36.95 24.95 2.11
C ALA A 2 -38.15 25.10 3.07
N SER A 3 -37.91 25.65 4.26
CA SER A 3 -38.95 25.89 5.27
C SER A 3 -40.08 26.80 4.78
N LYS A 4 -39.70 27.85 4.00
CA LYS A 4 -40.70 28.74 3.37
C LYS A 4 -41.52 28.02 2.30
N ILE A 5 -40.89 27.12 1.52
CA ILE A 5 -41.58 26.31 0.49
C ILE A 5 -42.52 25.30 1.17
N ALA A 6 -42.09 24.74 2.31
CA ALA A 6 -42.89 23.82 3.12
C ALA A 6 -44.02 24.52 3.93
N GLY A 7 -44.15 25.84 3.84
CA GLY A 7 -45.20 26.61 4.52
C GLY A 7 -45.04 26.73 6.03
N LEU A 8 -43.84 26.40 6.58
CA LEU A 8 -43.58 26.50 8.00
C LEU A 8 -43.47 27.97 8.42
N ARG A 9 -44.23 28.36 9.46
CA ARG A 9 -44.20 29.72 10.04
C ARG A 9 -43.01 29.91 10.99
N GLU A 10 -42.60 28.87 11.66
CA GLU A 10 -41.49 28.87 12.64
C GLU A 10 -40.63 27.62 12.44
N ILE A 11 -39.34 27.76 12.72
CA ILE A 11 -38.39 26.67 12.71
C ILE A 11 -37.59 26.69 14.00
N PRO A 12 -37.23 25.54 14.61
CA PRO A 12 -36.33 25.52 15.74
C PRO A 12 -34.92 25.92 15.25
N ALA A 13 -34.29 26.85 15.98
CA ALA A 13 -32.95 27.35 15.64
C ALA A 13 -32.16 27.53 16.93
N ILE A 14 -30.87 27.22 16.86
CA ILE A 14 -29.90 27.57 17.90
C ILE A 14 -29.18 28.83 17.43
N VAL A 15 -29.29 29.90 18.21
CA VAL A 15 -28.53 31.14 17.94
C VAL A 15 -27.18 31.02 18.62
N ALA A 16 -26.11 31.10 17.86
CA ALA A 16 -24.74 31.10 18.35
C ALA A 16 -24.07 32.41 17.91
N ASP A 17 -23.46 33.11 18.85
CA ASP A 17 -22.60 34.26 18.55
C ASP A 17 -21.26 33.74 18.06
N CYS A 18 -21.01 33.88 16.78
CA CYS A 18 -19.75 33.51 16.17
C CYS A 18 -19.24 34.61 15.23
N ALA A 19 -17.93 34.72 15.09
CA ALA A 19 -17.36 35.63 14.10
C ALA A 19 -17.78 35.23 12.68
N PRO A 20 -17.89 36.14 11.73
CA PRO A 20 -18.24 35.83 10.35
C PRO A 20 -17.38 34.71 9.73
N SER A 21 -16.10 34.68 10.06
CA SER A 21 -15.16 33.60 9.71
C SER A 21 -15.59 32.24 10.26
N ASP A 22 -16.07 32.18 11.52
CA ASP A 22 -16.45 30.93 12.17
C ASP A 22 -17.80 30.42 11.66
N SER A 23 -18.70 31.34 11.27
CA SER A 23 -19.95 30.99 10.61
C SER A 23 -19.72 30.28 9.27
N ALA A 24 -18.77 30.72 8.47
CA ALA A 24 -18.37 30.06 7.23
C ALA A 24 -17.78 28.66 7.50
N VAL A 25 -16.99 28.51 8.56
CA VAL A 25 -16.45 27.23 9.04
C VAL A 25 -17.56 26.26 9.40
N LEU A 26 -18.52 26.71 10.20
CA LEU A 26 -19.65 25.87 10.65
C LEU A 26 -20.54 25.44 9.47
N ALA A 27 -20.81 26.34 8.54
CA ALA A 27 -21.58 26.03 7.34
C ALA A 27 -20.86 25.02 6.45
N LEU A 28 -19.53 25.12 6.34
CA LEU A 28 -18.72 24.19 5.57
C LEU A 28 -18.61 22.83 6.28
N LEU A 29 -18.38 22.80 7.60
CA LEU A 29 -18.37 21.58 8.41
C LEU A 29 -19.68 20.82 8.27
N GLU A 30 -20.83 21.51 8.38
CA GLU A 30 -22.14 20.92 8.16
C GLU A 30 -22.22 20.34 6.74
N ASN A 31 -21.76 21.09 5.75
CA ASN A 31 -21.81 20.69 4.35
C ASN A 31 -20.87 19.51 4.05
N VAL A 32 -19.63 19.51 4.59
CA VAL A 32 -18.65 18.40 4.45
C VAL A 32 -19.12 17.15 5.22
N GLN A 33 -19.86 17.31 6.32
CA GLN A 33 -20.40 16.20 7.10
C GLN A 33 -21.72 15.63 6.54
N ARG A 34 -22.31 16.28 5.54
CA ARG A 34 -23.42 15.70 4.80
C ARG A 34 -23.00 14.38 4.18
N LYS A 35 -23.69 13.32 4.53
CA LYS A 35 -23.47 11.97 4.00
C LYS A 35 -23.66 11.85 2.48
N ASP A 36 -24.29 12.86 1.88
CA ASP A 36 -24.70 12.89 0.47
C ASP A 36 -23.65 13.56 -0.44
N LEU A 37 -22.63 14.23 0.10
CA LEU A 37 -21.56 14.81 -0.70
C LEU A 37 -20.58 13.72 -1.17
N GLN A 38 -20.45 13.65 -2.48
CA GLN A 38 -19.50 12.75 -3.12
C GLN A 38 -18.05 13.11 -2.69
N MET A 39 -17.17 12.12 -2.61
CA MET A 39 -15.82 12.27 -2.06
C MET A 39 -15.00 13.37 -2.74
N PHE A 40 -15.20 13.59 -4.05
CA PHE A 40 -14.51 14.63 -4.82
C PHE A 40 -15.06 16.03 -4.57
N GLU A 41 -16.36 16.16 -4.32
CA GLU A 41 -16.98 17.42 -3.92
C GLU A 41 -16.47 17.89 -2.56
N GLN A 42 -16.33 16.97 -1.60
CA GLN A 42 -15.71 17.26 -0.30
C GLN A 42 -14.27 17.74 -0.48
N ALA A 43 -13.49 17.08 -1.36
CA ALA A 43 -12.11 17.46 -1.64
C ALA A 43 -12.02 18.86 -2.26
N ASN A 44 -12.89 19.20 -3.22
CA ASN A 44 -12.97 20.51 -3.83
C ASN A 44 -13.37 21.59 -2.83
N ALA A 45 -14.35 21.31 -1.97
CA ALA A 45 -14.78 22.24 -0.92
C ALA A 45 -13.61 22.58 0.03
N ILE A 46 -12.81 21.57 0.41
CA ILE A 46 -11.61 21.77 1.25
C ILE A 46 -10.58 22.67 0.53
N VAL A 47 -10.30 22.42 -0.75
CA VAL A 47 -9.34 23.23 -1.50
C VAL A 47 -9.80 24.68 -1.64
N ASN A 48 -11.09 24.90 -1.91
CA ASN A 48 -11.66 26.24 -2.00
C ASN A 48 -11.53 26.99 -0.68
N LEU A 49 -11.79 26.31 0.45
CA LEU A 49 -11.64 26.84 1.79
C LEU A 49 -10.19 27.26 2.07
N LEU A 50 -9.22 26.41 1.73
CA LEU A 50 -7.80 26.73 1.92
C LEU A 50 -7.40 28.02 1.15
N ARG A 51 -7.96 28.19 -0.05
CA ARG A 51 -7.73 29.37 -0.88
C ARG A 51 -8.39 30.62 -0.31
N GLU A 52 -9.65 30.50 0.12
CA GLU A 52 -10.42 31.61 0.64
C GLU A 52 -9.85 32.14 1.97
N TRP A 53 -9.33 31.23 2.79
CA TRP A 53 -8.77 31.59 4.09
C TRP A 53 -7.28 31.91 4.04
N GLU A 54 -6.62 31.65 2.95
CA GLU A 54 -5.17 31.81 2.78
C GLU A 54 -4.35 31.10 3.87
N ILE A 55 -4.82 29.94 4.34
CA ILE A 55 -4.20 29.18 5.42
C ILE A 55 -3.57 27.87 4.94
N THR A 56 -2.69 27.34 5.77
CA THR A 56 -2.05 26.04 5.50
C THR A 56 -3.01 24.87 5.77
N GLN A 57 -2.71 23.69 5.18
CA GLN A 57 -3.48 22.48 5.47
C GLN A 57 -3.48 22.09 6.95
N GLU A 58 -2.38 22.35 7.65
CA GLU A 58 -2.25 22.08 9.08
C GLU A 58 -3.19 22.95 9.89
N GLU A 59 -3.23 24.24 9.60
CA GLU A 59 -4.09 25.19 10.28
C GLU A 59 -5.56 24.93 10.00
N ALA A 60 -5.91 24.61 8.74
CA ALA A 60 -7.26 24.20 8.37
C ALA A 60 -7.67 22.94 9.12
N ALA A 61 -6.80 21.94 9.22
CA ALA A 61 -7.07 20.71 9.96
C ALA A 61 -7.39 20.99 11.44
N LYS A 62 -6.61 21.87 12.08
CA LYS A 62 -6.89 22.32 13.47
C LYS A 62 -8.24 23.01 13.59
N ARG A 63 -8.56 23.97 12.71
CA ARG A 63 -9.85 24.69 12.72
C ARG A 63 -11.05 23.80 12.48
N LEU A 64 -10.89 22.79 11.58
CA LEU A 64 -11.95 21.85 11.25
C LEU A 64 -12.08 20.67 12.23
N GLY A 65 -11.20 20.57 13.23
CA GLY A 65 -11.18 19.44 14.17
C GLY A 65 -10.80 18.10 13.51
N MET A 66 -10.07 18.15 12.40
CA MET A 66 -9.66 16.99 11.61
C MET A 66 -8.16 16.74 11.73
N SER A 67 -7.70 15.51 11.44
CA SER A 67 -6.27 15.28 11.32
C SER A 67 -5.72 15.85 10.00
N GLN A 68 -4.49 16.37 10.01
CA GLN A 68 -3.82 16.85 8.80
C GLN A 68 -3.74 15.73 7.75
N SER A 69 -3.45 14.49 8.17
CA SER A 69 -3.40 13.34 7.27
C SER A 69 -4.72 13.06 6.58
N TYR A 70 -5.86 13.24 7.29
CA TYR A 70 -7.18 13.09 6.70
C TYR A 70 -7.41 14.14 5.61
N LEU A 71 -7.13 15.40 5.93
CA LEU A 71 -7.30 16.53 5.00
C LEU A 71 -6.40 16.38 3.77
N ALA A 72 -5.12 16.04 3.96
CA ALA A 72 -4.18 15.78 2.88
C ALA A 72 -4.63 14.62 1.98
N ASN A 73 -5.16 13.54 2.54
CA ASN A 73 -5.69 12.42 1.77
C ASN A 73 -6.89 12.82 0.93
N LYS A 74 -7.81 13.63 1.47
CA LYS A 74 -8.95 14.17 0.72
C LYS A 74 -8.48 15.01 -0.48
N ILE A 75 -7.58 15.95 -0.25
CA ILE A 75 -7.04 16.82 -1.32
C ILE A 75 -6.33 16.00 -2.40
N ARG A 76 -5.61 14.95 -2.02
CA ARG A 76 -4.92 14.08 -2.97
C ARG A 76 -5.84 13.39 -3.97
N LEU A 77 -7.13 13.18 -3.65
CA LEU A 77 -8.10 12.59 -4.57
C LEU A 77 -8.25 13.41 -5.86
N LEU A 78 -8.07 14.73 -5.77
CA LEU A 78 -8.14 15.64 -6.92
C LEU A 78 -6.97 15.49 -7.91
N LYS A 79 -5.97 14.65 -7.62
CA LYS A 79 -4.93 14.27 -8.58
C LYS A 79 -5.41 13.24 -9.61
N LEU A 80 -6.56 12.61 -9.37
CA LEU A 80 -7.20 11.75 -10.37
C LEU A 80 -7.78 12.61 -11.48
N SER A 81 -7.69 12.16 -12.73
CA SER A 81 -8.30 12.85 -13.87
C SER A 81 -9.83 12.86 -13.74
N ASN A 82 -10.48 13.78 -14.43
CA ASN A 82 -11.94 13.86 -14.44
C ASN A 82 -12.58 12.54 -14.90
N GLU A 83 -11.98 11.88 -15.87
CA GLU A 83 -12.44 10.58 -16.38
C GLU A 83 -12.36 9.50 -15.30
N GLU A 84 -11.22 9.41 -14.59
CA GLU A 84 -11.05 8.47 -13.47
C GLU A 84 -12.02 8.77 -12.33
N GLN A 85 -12.27 10.05 -12.02
CA GLN A 85 -13.23 10.46 -10.99
C GLN A 85 -14.66 10.04 -11.37
N MET A 86 -15.05 10.25 -12.62
CA MET A 86 -16.37 9.83 -13.11
C MET A 86 -16.56 8.32 -13.03
N GLU A 87 -15.60 7.54 -13.49
CA GLU A 87 -15.64 6.07 -13.46
C GLU A 87 -15.72 5.53 -12.01
N ILE A 88 -14.95 6.14 -11.08
CA ILE A 88 -15.00 5.80 -9.65
C ILE A 88 -16.39 6.05 -9.07
N LEU A 89 -17.03 7.15 -9.43
CA LEU A 89 -18.37 7.50 -8.94
C LEU A 89 -19.47 6.61 -9.55
N GLU A 90 -19.41 6.37 -10.84
CA GLU A 90 -20.36 5.55 -11.57
C GLU A 90 -20.42 4.12 -11.03
N HIS A 91 -19.25 3.57 -10.71
CA HIS A 91 -19.12 2.21 -10.15
C HIS A 91 -19.11 2.18 -8.62
N GLN A 92 -19.45 3.29 -7.95
CA GLN A 92 -19.57 3.39 -6.49
C GLN A 92 -18.33 2.91 -5.74
N LEU A 93 -17.15 3.11 -6.31
CA LEU A 93 -15.90 2.75 -5.65
C LEU A 93 -15.66 3.67 -4.44
N SER A 94 -15.16 3.09 -3.36
CA SER A 94 -14.91 3.84 -2.13
C SER A 94 -13.66 4.73 -2.23
N GLU A 95 -13.57 5.71 -1.33
CA GLU A 95 -12.37 6.55 -1.20
C GLU A 95 -11.08 5.73 -1.03
N ARG A 96 -11.16 4.55 -0.40
CA ARG A 96 -9.99 3.67 -0.24
C ARG A 96 -9.50 3.13 -1.57
N HIS A 97 -10.39 2.77 -2.50
CA HIS A 97 -10.02 2.38 -3.86
C HIS A 97 -9.31 3.53 -4.59
N ALA A 98 -9.91 4.73 -4.55
CA ALA A 98 -9.32 5.93 -5.15
C ALA A 98 -7.92 6.25 -4.60
N ARG A 99 -7.71 6.13 -3.30
CA ARG A 99 -6.42 6.33 -2.65
C ARG A 99 -5.39 5.27 -3.03
N ALA A 100 -5.80 4.01 -3.18
CA ALA A 100 -4.92 2.94 -3.63
C ALA A 100 -4.40 3.24 -5.05
N LEU A 101 -5.29 3.64 -5.97
CA LEU A 101 -4.96 3.99 -7.36
C LEU A 101 -3.96 5.14 -7.46
N LEU A 102 -4.02 6.14 -6.56
CA LEU A 102 -3.09 7.26 -6.51
C LEU A 102 -1.64 6.89 -6.20
N ARG A 103 -1.35 5.64 -5.86
CA ARG A 103 0.02 5.13 -5.72
C ARG A 103 0.69 4.86 -7.07
N ILE A 104 -0.09 4.82 -8.14
CA ILE A 104 0.40 4.66 -9.51
C ILE A 104 0.57 6.05 -10.11
N ASP A 105 1.80 6.46 -10.40
CA ASP A 105 2.09 7.78 -10.96
C ASP A 105 1.72 7.86 -12.45
N ASP A 106 1.94 6.77 -13.21
CA ASP A 106 1.61 6.70 -14.63
C ASP A 106 0.09 6.62 -14.84
N MET A 107 -0.46 7.67 -15.46
CA MET A 107 -1.89 7.80 -15.72
C MET A 107 -2.43 6.63 -16.58
N THR A 108 -1.67 6.19 -17.59
CA THR A 108 -2.11 5.11 -18.48
C THR A 108 -2.16 3.77 -17.79
N VAL A 109 -1.21 3.51 -16.89
CA VAL A 109 -1.19 2.30 -16.07
C VAL A 109 -2.32 2.36 -15.04
N ARG A 110 -2.51 3.51 -14.40
CA ARG A 110 -3.55 3.74 -13.40
C ARG A 110 -4.95 3.51 -13.97
N GLN A 111 -5.22 4.05 -15.16
CA GLN A 111 -6.50 3.87 -15.84
C GLN A 111 -6.76 2.39 -16.18
N LYS A 112 -5.75 1.66 -16.68
CA LYS A 112 -5.88 0.21 -16.91
C LYS A 112 -6.19 -0.58 -15.64
N VAL A 113 -5.56 -0.19 -14.53
CA VAL A 113 -5.81 -0.81 -13.22
C VAL A 113 -7.22 -0.49 -12.74
N LEU A 114 -7.69 0.76 -12.92
CA LEU A 114 -9.06 1.16 -12.59
C LEU A 114 -10.09 0.31 -13.36
N HIS A 115 -9.93 0.17 -14.67
CA HIS A 115 -10.81 -0.70 -15.48
C HIS A 115 -10.83 -2.15 -14.97
N MET A 116 -9.66 -2.71 -14.60
CA MET A 116 -9.61 -4.06 -14.02
C MET A 116 -10.31 -4.15 -12.67
N VAL A 117 -10.24 -3.11 -11.84
CA VAL A 117 -10.93 -3.05 -10.55
C VAL A 117 -12.44 -3.07 -10.76
N VAL A 118 -12.93 -2.31 -11.73
CA VAL A 118 -14.35 -2.22 -12.10
C VAL A 118 -14.84 -3.54 -12.69
N GLU A 119 -14.17 -4.04 -13.72
CA GLU A 119 -14.56 -5.25 -14.46
C GLU A 119 -14.66 -6.49 -13.55
N LYS A 120 -13.70 -6.61 -12.61
CA LYS A 120 -13.65 -7.75 -11.70
C LYS A 120 -14.33 -7.53 -10.36
N ASN A 121 -14.95 -6.35 -10.15
CA ASN A 121 -15.58 -5.96 -8.89
C ASN A 121 -14.65 -6.19 -7.67
N LEU A 122 -13.39 -5.76 -7.77
CA LEU A 122 -12.40 -6.00 -6.74
C LEU A 122 -12.72 -5.21 -5.46
N ASN A 123 -12.51 -5.87 -4.32
CA ASN A 123 -12.57 -5.17 -3.04
C ASN A 123 -11.29 -4.35 -2.78
N VAL A 124 -11.29 -3.56 -1.69
CA VAL A 124 -10.14 -2.68 -1.35
C VAL A 124 -8.83 -3.44 -1.26
N SER A 125 -8.80 -4.59 -0.58
CA SER A 125 -7.56 -5.38 -0.39
C SER A 125 -7.01 -5.89 -1.72
N GLN A 126 -7.88 -6.44 -2.57
CA GLN A 126 -7.51 -6.91 -3.90
C GLN A 126 -7.03 -5.78 -4.81
N THR A 127 -7.65 -4.59 -4.68
CA THR A 127 -7.22 -3.39 -5.39
C THR A 127 -5.83 -2.96 -4.93
N GLU A 128 -5.56 -2.96 -3.63
CA GLU A 128 -4.23 -2.63 -3.08
C GLU A 128 -3.15 -3.62 -3.56
N GLU A 129 -3.46 -4.91 -3.63
CA GLU A 129 -2.56 -5.94 -4.17
C GLU A 129 -2.27 -5.71 -5.66
N LEU A 130 -3.31 -5.43 -6.45
CA LEU A 130 -3.18 -5.15 -7.88
C LEU A 130 -2.33 -3.90 -8.12
N VAL A 131 -2.57 -2.83 -7.36
CA VAL A 131 -1.78 -1.61 -7.38
C VAL A 131 -0.34 -1.88 -6.99
N ALA A 132 -0.09 -2.64 -5.92
CA ALA A 132 1.26 -3.00 -5.49
C ALA A 132 2.03 -3.75 -6.58
N ALA A 133 1.37 -4.66 -7.29
CA ALA A 133 1.95 -5.37 -8.42
C ALA A 133 2.24 -4.44 -9.63
N ALA A 134 1.42 -3.41 -9.84
CA ALA A 134 1.60 -2.43 -10.92
C ALA A 134 2.71 -1.42 -10.62
N VAL A 135 2.87 -1.02 -9.35
CA VAL A 135 3.89 -0.06 -8.88
C VAL A 135 5.27 -0.70 -8.74
N GLN A 136 5.33 -2.01 -8.43
CA GLN A 136 6.63 -2.68 -8.42
C GLN A 136 7.26 -2.52 -9.81
N PRO A 137 8.48 -1.95 -9.93
CA PRO A 137 9.19 -1.97 -11.18
C PRO A 137 9.17 -3.42 -11.63
N LYS A 138 8.76 -3.69 -12.88
CA LYS A 138 8.81 -5.04 -13.44
C LYS A 138 10.23 -5.55 -13.18
N THR A 139 10.43 -6.14 -12.02
CA THR A 139 11.62 -6.95 -11.80
C THR A 139 11.55 -7.89 -12.98
N LYS A 140 12.56 -7.76 -13.87
CA LYS A 140 12.76 -8.66 -15.01
C LYS A 140 12.28 -10.02 -14.56
N PRO A 141 11.41 -10.71 -15.33
CA PRO A 141 10.80 -11.95 -14.86
C PRO A 141 11.89 -12.74 -14.16
N LYS A 142 11.66 -13.13 -12.90
CA LYS A 142 12.60 -13.98 -12.17
C LYS A 142 12.90 -15.09 -13.17
N LYS A 143 14.10 -15.02 -13.78
CA LYS A 143 14.54 -16.06 -14.73
C LYS A 143 14.18 -17.33 -14.02
N ALA A 144 13.31 -18.13 -14.64
CA ALA A 144 12.88 -19.42 -14.10
C ALA A 144 14.08 -20.00 -13.38
N LYS A 145 13.94 -20.42 -12.11
CA LYS A 145 15.06 -20.99 -11.35
C LYS A 145 15.76 -21.89 -12.34
N ARG A 146 16.89 -21.43 -12.87
CA ARG A 146 17.75 -22.32 -13.65
C ARG A 146 18.00 -23.44 -12.67
N THR A 147 17.38 -24.59 -12.91
CA THR A 147 17.84 -25.82 -12.33
C THR A 147 19.30 -25.85 -12.72
N PHE A 148 20.13 -25.57 -11.72
CA PHE A 148 21.58 -25.57 -11.90
C PHE A 148 21.91 -27.01 -12.18
N VAL A 149 21.92 -27.36 -13.46
CA VAL A 149 22.52 -28.62 -13.90
C VAL A 149 24.00 -28.34 -13.73
N ALA A 150 24.52 -28.65 -12.56
CA ALA A 150 25.91 -28.51 -12.26
C ALA A 150 26.66 -29.49 -13.15
N LYS A 151 27.18 -28.98 -14.26
CA LYS A 151 28.18 -29.67 -15.08
C LYS A 151 29.51 -29.74 -14.39
N ASP A 152 29.68 -29.04 -13.26
CA ASP A 152 30.95 -28.98 -12.54
C ASP A 152 30.81 -29.59 -11.15
N ILE A 153 31.17 -30.86 -11.06
CA ILE A 153 31.17 -31.67 -9.83
C ILE A 153 32.04 -31.01 -8.75
N ARG A 154 33.03 -30.18 -9.13
CA ARG A 154 33.91 -29.47 -8.20
C ARG A 154 33.20 -28.54 -7.24
N LEU A 155 32.06 -27.95 -7.65
CA LEU A 155 31.26 -27.10 -6.76
C LEU A 155 30.63 -27.89 -5.61
N PHE A 156 30.21 -29.11 -5.85
CA PHE A 156 29.65 -29.98 -4.81
C PHE A 156 30.73 -30.46 -3.85
N ILE A 157 31.90 -30.82 -4.39
CA ILE A 157 33.03 -31.25 -3.58
C ILE A 157 33.47 -30.13 -2.65
N ASN A 158 33.66 -28.91 -3.18
CA ASN A 158 34.01 -27.74 -2.37
C ASN A 158 32.96 -27.48 -1.26
N THR A 159 31.70 -27.72 -1.51
CA THR A 159 30.65 -27.56 -0.49
C THR A 159 30.79 -28.57 0.64
N ILE A 160 31.18 -29.83 0.31
CA ILE A 160 31.44 -30.88 1.30
C ILE A 160 32.67 -30.51 2.13
N ASP A 161 33.75 -30.08 1.47
CA ASP A 161 34.99 -29.68 2.14
C ASP A 161 34.76 -28.50 3.10
N HIS A 162 34.02 -27.46 2.67
CA HIS A 162 33.66 -26.36 3.56
C HIS A 162 32.78 -26.77 4.75
N ALA A 163 31.86 -27.73 4.56
CA ALA A 163 31.04 -28.23 5.64
C ALA A 163 31.87 -28.99 6.68
N VAL A 164 32.86 -29.81 6.21
CA VAL A 164 33.76 -30.54 7.10
C VAL A 164 34.69 -29.58 7.86
N ASP A 165 35.22 -28.54 7.19
CA ASP A 165 36.06 -27.52 7.83
C ASP A 165 35.28 -26.73 8.90
N ALA A 166 34.03 -26.40 8.62
CA ALA A 166 33.15 -25.77 9.62
C ALA A 166 32.93 -26.68 10.85
N MET A 167 32.77 -28.00 10.66
CA MET A 167 32.68 -28.96 11.75
C MET A 167 33.97 -29.03 12.57
N LYS A 168 35.12 -29.05 11.92
CA LYS A 168 36.44 -29.02 12.60
C LYS A 168 36.62 -27.74 13.41
N THR A 169 36.22 -26.59 12.85
CA THR A 169 36.29 -25.29 13.54
C THR A 169 35.34 -25.28 14.76
N ALA A 170 34.20 -25.96 14.68
CA ALA A 170 33.28 -26.15 15.81
C ALA A 170 33.75 -27.20 16.84
N GLY A 171 34.98 -27.75 16.69
CA GLY A 171 35.54 -28.71 17.63
C GLY A 171 35.15 -30.19 17.39
N ILE A 172 34.46 -30.47 16.27
CA ILE A 172 34.08 -31.84 15.91
C ILE A 172 35.19 -32.43 15.06
N GLN A 173 35.76 -33.56 15.51
CA GLN A 173 36.85 -34.26 14.79
C GLN A 173 36.33 -35.02 13.57
N ALA A 174 35.81 -34.31 12.57
CA ALA A 174 35.34 -34.92 11.33
C ALA A 174 36.54 -35.28 10.45
N GLN A 175 36.54 -36.48 9.86
CA GLN A 175 37.55 -36.97 8.90
C GLN A 175 36.92 -37.12 7.53
N THR A 176 37.65 -36.71 6.49
CA THR A 176 37.22 -36.86 5.09
C THR A 176 38.21 -37.71 4.35
N GLU A 177 37.73 -38.71 3.65
CA GLU A 177 38.53 -39.56 2.73
C GLU A 177 37.93 -39.44 1.35
N ARG A 178 38.79 -39.20 0.36
CA ARG A 178 38.36 -39.06 -1.06
C ARG A 178 39.05 -40.11 -1.89
N LYS A 179 38.28 -40.87 -2.68
CA LYS A 179 38.79 -41.79 -3.70
C LYS A 179 38.21 -41.39 -5.05
N GLU A 180 39.03 -41.29 -6.05
CA GLU A 180 38.66 -40.95 -7.42
C GLU A 180 38.98 -42.16 -8.31
N THR A 181 37.99 -42.60 -9.05
CA THR A 181 38.10 -43.64 -10.08
C THR A 181 37.70 -43.05 -11.41
N ASP A 182 37.88 -43.76 -12.49
CA ASP A 182 37.55 -43.28 -13.86
C ASP A 182 36.02 -43.05 -14.03
N GLU A 183 35.20 -43.68 -13.22
CA GLU A 183 33.74 -43.62 -13.35
C GLU A 183 33.06 -42.74 -12.27
N TYR A 184 33.66 -42.61 -11.08
CA TYR A 184 33.03 -41.87 -9.96
C TYR A 184 34.06 -41.31 -8.97
N ILE A 185 33.61 -40.32 -8.20
CA ILE A 185 34.35 -39.76 -7.06
C ILE A 185 33.58 -40.14 -5.79
N GLU A 186 34.23 -40.92 -4.91
CA GLU A 186 33.68 -41.31 -3.63
C GLU A 186 34.22 -40.37 -2.53
N CYS A 187 33.32 -39.71 -1.80
CA CYS A 187 33.65 -38.88 -0.65
C CYS A 187 33.07 -39.48 0.62
N THR A 188 33.89 -39.98 1.52
CA THR A 188 33.45 -40.53 2.79
C THR A 188 33.74 -39.55 3.93
N VAL A 189 32.71 -39.09 4.61
CA VAL A 189 32.83 -38.21 5.79
C VAL A 189 32.48 -39.02 7.04
N ARG A 190 33.46 -39.11 7.96
CA ARG A 190 33.30 -39.77 9.26
C ARG A 190 33.17 -38.73 10.36
N ILE A 191 32.03 -38.71 11.03
CA ILE A 191 31.72 -37.80 12.13
C ILE A 191 31.61 -38.60 13.41
N PRO A 192 32.43 -38.37 14.47
CA PRO A 192 32.32 -39.08 15.72
C PRO A 192 31.02 -38.68 16.40
N LYS A 193 30.29 -39.68 16.93
CA LYS A 193 29.15 -39.40 17.80
C LYS A 193 29.67 -38.84 19.12
N LEU A 194 29.29 -37.62 19.48
CA LEU A 194 29.54 -37.09 20.81
C LEU A 194 28.80 -37.96 21.82
N ASN A 195 29.52 -38.75 22.60
CA ASN A 195 28.94 -39.41 23.77
C ASN A 195 28.45 -38.32 24.71
N ARG A 196 27.15 -38.26 24.97
CA ARG A 196 26.60 -37.43 26.05
C ARG A 196 27.26 -37.91 27.33
N VAL A 197 28.16 -37.09 27.87
CA VAL A 197 28.61 -37.26 29.25
C VAL A 197 27.36 -37.13 30.12
N GLN A 198 26.96 -38.22 30.75
CA GLN A 198 25.98 -38.19 31.83
C GLN A 198 26.56 -37.34 32.96
N VAL A 199 25.86 -36.25 33.32
CA VAL A 199 26.00 -35.53 34.58
C VAL A 199 24.85 -35.96 35.45
#